data_438882ac0c6e2cae3b22d2d14718f01e
#
_entry.id   438882ac0c6e2cae3b22d2d14718f01e
#
_cell.length_a   1.000
_cell.length_b   1.000
_cell.length_c   1.000
_cell.angle_alpha   90.00
_cell.angle_beta   90.00
_cell.angle_gamma   90.00
#
_symmetry.space_group_name_H-M   'P 1'
#
loop_
_entity.id
_entity.type
_entity.pdbx_description
1 polymer ?
#
loop_
_entity_poly.entity_id
_entity_poly.type
_entity_poly.pdbx_seq_one_letter_code
_entity_poly.pdbx_strand_id
1 'polypeptide(L)'
;IDGDGSVLMNMNTLATIGNRAPSNYTLLIIDNGSYGSTGDQRTFTDENTSLKDVAIGAGCKNVVECSGDETVNELSKAIDDQNNSYVIISKINSGNVKIDPIPLNPITIRDRFRKFIGIVKYL
;
A
#
# COMPACT_ATOMS: atom_id res chain seq x y z
N ILE A 1 2.64 1.28 -2.14
CA ILE A 1 1.83 1.74 -1.00
C ILE A 1 0.52 2.26 -1.57
N ASP A 2 -0.60 1.92 -0.94
CA ASP A 2 -1.95 2.36 -1.35
C ASP A 2 -2.81 2.66 -0.11
N GLY A 3 -3.92 3.36 -0.26
CA GLY A 3 -4.90 3.57 0.79
C GLY A 3 -6.06 2.58 0.68
N ASP A 4 -6.74 2.33 1.80
CA ASP A 4 -7.94 1.48 1.86
C ASP A 4 -9.02 1.90 0.86
N GLY A 5 -9.33 3.18 0.78
CA GLY A 5 -10.31 3.71 -0.17
C GLY A 5 -9.92 3.49 -1.63
N SER A 6 -8.63 3.58 -1.96
CA SER A 6 -8.12 3.31 -3.31
C SER A 6 -8.24 1.83 -3.66
N VAL A 7 -7.87 0.93 -2.73
CA VAL A 7 -8.02 -0.52 -2.91
C VAL A 7 -9.48 -0.93 -3.05
N LEU A 8 -10.38 -0.33 -2.27
CA LEU A 8 -11.83 -0.58 -2.38
C LEU A 8 -12.39 -0.20 -3.76
N MET A 9 -11.85 0.84 -4.38
CA MET A 9 -12.25 1.24 -5.74
C MET A 9 -11.77 0.27 -6.82
N ASN A 10 -10.74 -0.53 -6.54
CA ASN A 10 -10.17 -1.47 -7.52
C ASN A 10 -9.63 -2.75 -6.85
N MET A 11 -10.49 -3.49 -6.17
CA MET A 11 -10.12 -4.74 -5.47
C MET A 11 -9.64 -5.86 -6.42
N ASN A 12 -9.89 -5.79 -7.72
CA ASN A 12 -9.44 -6.80 -8.67
C ASN A 12 -7.89 -6.89 -8.75
N THR A 13 -7.17 -5.86 -8.32
CA THR A 13 -5.71 -5.88 -8.18
C THR A 13 -5.26 -7.00 -7.24
N LEU A 14 -6.01 -7.26 -6.16
CA LEU A 14 -5.72 -8.36 -5.22
C LEU A 14 -5.79 -9.72 -5.91
N ALA A 15 -6.74 -9.93 -6.80
CA ALA A 15 -6.83 -11.16 -7.60
C ALA A 15 -5.61 -11.32 -8.53
N THR A 16 -5.12 -10.22 -9.11
CA THR A 16 -3.89 -10.25 -9.92
C THR A 16 -2.68 -10.62 -9.06
N ILE A 17 -2.53 -10.03 -7.88
CA ILE A 17 -1.44 -10.35 -6.94
C ILE A 17 -1.52 -11.83 -6.54
N GLY A 18 -2.69 -12.31 -6.12
CA GLY A 18 -2.88 -13.69 -5.68
C GLY A 18 -2.58 -14.73 -6.76
N ASN A 19 -2.93 -14.45 -8.01
CA ASN A 19 -2.72 -15.37 -9.12
C ASN A 19 -1.31 -15.30 -9.73
N ARG A 20 -0.67 -14.14 -9.74
CA ARG A 20 0.68 -13.97 -10.30
C ARG A 20 1.76 -14.19 -9.26
N ALA A 21 1.49 -13.86 -8.01
CA ALA A 21 2.34 -14.02 -6.84
C ALA A 21 3.83 -13.67 -7.12
N PRO A 22 4.12 -12.44 -7.63
CA PRO A 22 5.50 -12.08 -7.96
C PRO A 22 6.36 -12.06 -6.71
N SER A 23 7.51 -12.70 -6.75
CA SER A 23 8.37 -12.96 -5.58
C SER A 23 9.02 -11.72 -4.95
N ASN A 24 8.94 -10.57 -5.60
CA ASN A 24 9.53 -9.31 -5.14
C ASN A 24 8.49 -8.20 -5.00
N TYR A 25 7.26 -8.56 -4.68
CA TYR A 25 6.16 -7.60 -4.60
C TYR A 25 5.54 -7.55 -3.21
N THR A 26 5.47 -6.36 -2.65
CA THR A 26 4.77 -6.10 -1.38
C THR A 26 3.76 -4.97 -1.59
N LEU A 27 2.49 -5.24 -1.33
CA LEU A 27 1.45 -4.24 -1.25
C LEU A 27 1.26 -3.85 0.22
N LEU A 28 1.61 -2.61 0.56
CA LEU A 28 1.29 -2.02 1.86
C LEU A 28 0.04 -1.15 1.70
N ILE A 29 -1.03 -1.53 2.38
CA ILE A 29 -2.30 -0.80 2.44
C ILE A 29 -2.35 -0.02 3.75
N ILE A 30 -2.43 1.30 3.65
CA ILE A 30 -2.65 2.18 4.80
C ILE A 30 -4.16 2.34 4.97
N ASP A 31 -4.69 1.69 6.00
CA ASP A 31 -6.12 1.65 6.27
C ASP A 31 -6.45 2.59 7.45
N ASN A 32 -6.91 3.79 7.10
CA ASN A 32 -7.38 4.79 8.05
C ASN A 32 -8.91 4.83 8.18
N GLY A 33 -9.63 3.94 7.49
CA GLY A 33 -11.08 3.87 7.50
C GLY A 33 -11.78 5.06 6.83
N SER A 34 -11.04 5.90 6.06
CA SER A 34 -11.63 7.11 5.47
C SER A 34 -11.04 7.53 4.13
N TYR A 35 -11.84 8.25 3.34
CA TYR A 35 -11.41 8.92 2.11
C TYR A 35 -10.80 10.30 2.45
N GLY A 36 -9.70 10.29 3.19
CA GLY A 36 -9.05 11.50 3.72
C GLY A 36 -8.58 12.51 2.67
N SER A 37 -8.41 12.11 1.41
CA SER A 37 -8.01 13.02 0.32
C SER A 37 -9.15 13.86 -0.24
N THR A 38 -10.41 13.54 0.06
CA THR A 38 -11.59 14.24 -0.49
C THR A 38 -12.42 14.94 0.58
N GLY A 39 -12.97 14.21 1.52
CA GLY A 39 -13.86 14.82 2.52
C GLY A 39 -13.96 13.99 3.79
N ASP A 40 -13.01 13.09 4.00
CA ASP A 40 -12.91 12.24 5.20
C ASP A 40 -14.16 11.36 5.44
N GLN A 41 -14.90 11.05 4.35
CA GLN A 41 -16.02 10.12 4.42
C GLN A 41 -15.50 8.73 4.81
N ARG A 42 -16.26 8.01 5.63
CA ARG A 42 -15.91 6.66 6.05
C ARG A 42 -15.83 5.72 4.84
N THR A 43 -14.83 4.87 4.84
CA THR A 43 -14.75 3.74 3.93
C THR A 43 -15.42 2.52 4.53
N PHE A 44 -15.73 1.51 3.72
CA PHE A 44 -16.32 0.27 4.20
C PHE A 44 -15.38 -0.58 5.06
N THR A 45 -14.09 -0.26 5.12
CA THR A 45 -13.14 -0.91 6.05
C THR A 45 -13.33 -0.48 7.50
N ASP A 46 -13.99 0.65 7.71
CA ASP A 46 -14.44 1.11 9.03
C ASP A 46 -15.81 0.50 9.44
N GLU A 47 -16.37 -0.38 8.59
CA GLU A 47 -17.64 -1.06 8.82
C GLU A 47 -17.46 -2.59 8.75
N ASN A 48 -17.92 -3.21 7.66
CA ASN A 48 -18.02 -4.67 7.55
C ASN A 48 -17.01 -5.29 6.55
N THR A 49 -16.23 -4.48 5.82
CA THR A 49 -15.31 -5.00 4.82
C THR A 49 -13.94 -5.21 5.41
N SER A 50 -13.49 -6.47 5.46
CA SER A 50 -12.13 -6.85 5.81
C SER A 50 -11.28 -6.96 4.56
N LEU A 51 -10.33 -6.04 4.34
CA LEU A 51 -9.38 -6.13 3.23
C LEU A 51 -8.46 -7.36 3.36
N LYS A 52 -8.18 -7.79 4.60
CA LYS A 52 -7.46 -9.03 4.86
C LYS A 52 -8.19 -10.24 4.28
N ASP A 53 -9.48 -10.39 4.60
CA ASP A 53 -10.27 -11.53 4.13
C ASP A 53 -10.50 -11.47 2.62
N VAL A 54 -10.69 -10.27 2.06
CA VAL A 54 -10.77 -10.06 0.61
C VAL A 54 -9.46 -10.49 -0.07
N ALA A 55 -8.30 -10.10 0.46
CA ALA A 55 -7.01 -10.49 -0.10
C ALA A 55 -6.79 -12.01 -0.03
N ILE A 56 -7.14 -12.65 1.10
CA ILE A 56 -7.08 -14.11 1.25
C ILE A 56 -8.02 -14.78 0.25
N GLY A 57 -9.26 -14.33 0.15
CA GLY A 57 -10.24 -14.85 -0.79
C GLY A 57 -9.85 -14.65 -2.27
N ALA A 58 -9.06 -13.62 -2.56
CA ALA A 58 -8.49 -13.37 -3.88
C ALA A 58 -7.26 -14.26 -4.20
N GLY A 59 -6.80 -15.09 -3.26
CA GLY A 59 -5.70 -16.03 -3.44
C GLY A 59 -4.33 -15.54 -2.98
N CYS A 60 -4.26 -14.38 -2.31
CA CYS A 60 -3.01 -13.92 -1.70
C CYS A 60 -2.65 -14.83 -0.51
N LYS A 61 -1.38 -15.27 -0.41
CA LYS A 61 -0.94 -16.24 0.59
C LYS A 61 -0.38 -15.59 1.84
N ASN A 62 0.43 -14.56 1.69
CA ASN A 62 1.05 -13.86 2.82
C ASN A 62 0.30 -12.54 3.05
N VAL A 63 -0.76 -12.63 3.84
CA VAL A 63 -1.63 -11.50 4.17
C VAL A 63 -1.59 -11.25 5.66
N VAL A 64 -1.20 -10.04 6.05
CA VAL A 64 -1.10 -9.63 7.46
C VAL A 64 -1.90 -8.35 7.66
N GLU A 65 -2.67 -8.29 8.76
CA GLU A 65 -3.26 -7.06 9.27
C GLU A 65 -2.58 -6.72 10.60
N CYS A 66 -2.08 -5.51 10.72
CA CYS A 66 -1.25 -5.05 11.83
C CYS A 66 -1.46 -3.55 12.09
N SER A 67 -0.78 -3.01 13.10
CA SER A 67 -0.81 -1.58 13.42
C SER A 67 0.48 -1.14 14.12
N GLY A 68 0.74 0.17 14.15
CA GLY A 68 1.89 0.72 14.87
C GLY A 68 3.23 0.11 14.44
N ASP A 69 4.07 -0.20 15.41
CA ASP A 69 5.43 -0.74 15.19
C ASP A 69 5.43 -2.12 14.51
N GLU A 70 4.35 -2.89 14.65
CA GLU A 70 4.21 -4.18 13.98
C GLU A 70 4.24 -4.02 12.46
N THR A 71 3.68 -2.93 11.94
CA THR A 71 3.74 -2.62 10.49
C THR A 71 5.18 -2.55 9.97
N VAL A 72 6.07 -1.91 10.74
CA VAL A 72 7.48 -1.80 10.35
C VAL A 72 8.16 -3.16 10.34
N ASN A 73 7.86 -4.00 11.34
CA ASN A 73 8.42 -5.34 11.45
C ASN A 73 7.96 -6.23 10.29
N GLU A 74 6.66 -6.24 9.98
CA GLU A 74 6.10 -7.03 8.87
C GLU A 74 6.59 -6.52 7.51
N LEU A 75 6.73 -5.20 7.33
CA LEU A 75 7.29 -4.62 6.12
C LEU A 75 8.77 -5.02 5.94
N SER A 76 9.56 -4.99 7.00
CA SER A 76 10.96 -5.42 6.95
C SER A 76 11.08 -6.90 6.55
N LYS A 77 10.30 -7.78 7.16
CA LYS A 77 10.24 -9.21 6.77
C LYS A 77 9.89 -9.38 5.30
N ALA A 78 8.88 -8.64 4.82
CA ALA A 78 8.42 -8.74 3.43
C ALA A 78 9.47 -8.22 2.43
N ILE A 79 10.26 -7.21 2.80
CA ILE A 79 11.35 -6.68 1.96
C ILE A 79 12.52 -7.66 1.91
N ASP A 80 12.83 -8.32 3.02
CA ASP A 80 13.94 -9.29 3.11
C ASP A 80 13.60 -10.63 2.43
N ASP A 81 12.32 -10.98 2.33
CA ASP A 81 11.86 -12.20 1.65
C ASP A 81 11.75 -11.98 0.13
N GLN A 82 12.73 -12.45 -0.60
CA GLN A 82 12.79 -12.36 -2.07
C GLN A 82 12.01 -13.49 -2.78
N ASN A 83 11.30 -14.35 -2.04
CA ASN A 83 10.66 -15.53 -2.62
C ASN A 83 9.14 -15.44 -2.67
N ASN A 84 8.56 -14.47 -1.98
CA ASN A 84 7.11 -14.36 -1.82
C ASN A 84 6.59 -12.95 -2.11
N SER A 85 5.29 -12.87 -2.44
CA SER A 85 4.53 -11.62 -2.43
C SER A 85 3.80 -11.45 -1.11
N TYR A 86 3.65 -10.20 -0.67
CA TYR A 86 2.98 -9.85 0.58
C TYR A 86 1.88 -8.82 0.36
N VAL A 87 0.82 -8.93 1.14
CA VAL A 87 -0.20 -7.89 1.32
C VAL A 87 -0.26 -7.56 2.81
N ILE A 88 0.13 -6.34 3.16
CA ILE A 88 0.17 -5.87 4.53
C ILE A 88 -0.88 -4.77 4.67
N ILE A 89 -1.85 -4.98 5.55
CA ILE A 89 -2.88 -4.00 5.89
C ILE A 89 -2.48 -3.35 7.22
N SER A 90 -2.09 -2.09 7.16
CA SER A 90 -1.72 -1.31 8.34
C SER A 90 -2.89 -0.46 8.80
N LYS A 91 -3.51 -0.84 9.90
CA LYS A 91 -4.56 -0.04 10.55
C LYS A 91 -3.96 1.17 11.23
N ILE A 92 -4.45 2.34 10.87
CA ILE A 92 -4.05 3.61 11.47
C ILE A 92 -5.28 4.43 11.87
N ASN A 93 -5.09 5.44 12.71
CA ASN A 93 -6.17 6.37 13.03
C ASN A 93 -6.55 7.23 11.83
N SER A 94 -7.83 7.56 11.71
CA SER A 94 -8.30 8.54 10.74
C SER A 94 -7.69 9.93 11.00
N GLY A 95 -7.66 10.74 9.96
CA GLY A 95 -7.12 12.09 9.99
C GLY A 95 -5.89 12.26 9.10
N ASN A 96 -5.66 13.51 8.70
CA ASN A 96 -4.54 13.89 7.85
C ASN A 96 -3.63 14.88 8.57
N VAL A 97 -2.34 14.61 8.55
CA VAL A 97 -1.34 15.60 8.94
C VAL A 97 -1.25 16.65 7.82
N LYS A 98 -1.33 17.92 8.19
CA LYS A 98 -1.16 19.02 7.21
C LYS A 98 0.30 19.08 6.80
N ILE A 99 0.57 18.66 5.58
CA ILE A 99 1.90 18.73 4.95
C ILE A 99 1.79 19.46 3.62
N ASP A 100 2.89 20.04 3.19
CA ASP A 100 2.96 20.65 1.87
C ASP A 100 2.84 19.58 0.78
N PRO A 101 2.15 19.88 -0.35
CA PRO A 101 2.04 18.97 -1.45
C PRO A 101 3.42 18.66 -2.04
N ILE A 102 3.57 17.47 -2.61
CA ILE A 102 4.77 17.11 -3.36
C ILE A 102 4.99 18.10 -4.53
N PRO A 103 6.26 18.34 -4.94
CA PRO A 103 6.52 19.17 -6.12
C PRO A 103 5.76 18.62 -7.33
N LEU A 104 4.93 19.48 -7.96
CA LEU A 104 4.07 19.03 -9.07
C LEU A 104 4.82 18.87 -10.40
N ASN A 105 6.08 19.30 -10.50
CA ASN A 105 6.86 19.12 -11.72
C ASN A 105 7.24 17.65 -11.92
N PRO A 106 6.69 16.97 -12.95
CA PRO A 106 6.90 15.55 -13.16
C PRO A 106 8.37 15.21 -13.51
N ILE A 107 9.10 16.15 -14.11
CA ILE A 107 10.52 15.98 -14.41
C ILE A 107 11.32 15.90 -13.13
N THR A 108 11.04 16.78 -12.17
CA THR A 108 11.69 16.78 -10.85
C THR A 108 11.42 15.48 -10.09
N ILE A 109 10.17 14.99 -10.11
CA ILE A 109 9.78 13.73 -9.46
C ILE A 109 10.52 12.56 -10.11
N ARG A 110 10.51 12.49 -11.44
CA ARG A 110 11.23 11.46 -12.21
C ARG A 110 12.71 11.46 -11.89
N ASP A 111 13.35 12.61 -11.91
CA ASP A 111 14.81 12.70 -11.77
C ASP A 111 15.25 12.39 -10.33
N ARG A 112 14.47 12.77 -9.33
CA ARG A 112 14.69 12.36 -7.94
C ARG A 112 14.64 10.84 -7.81
N PHE A 113 13.62 10.19 -8.38
CA PHE A 113 13.50 8.73 -8.35
C PHE A 113 14.65 8.04 -9.08
N ARG A 114 14.99 8.50 -10.30
CA ARG A 114 16.11 7.94 -11.07
C ARG A 114 17.45 8.07 -10.34
N LYS A 115 17.68 9.20 -9.68
CA LYS A 115 18.87 9.41 -8.86
C LYS A 115 18.90 8.43 -7.68
N PHE A 116 17.79 8.24 -7.03
CA PHE A 116 17.67 7.31 -5.90
C PHE A 116 18.00 5.87 -6.28
N ILE A 117 17.49 5.38 -7.41
CA ILE A 117 17.74 4.01 -7.89
C ILE A 117 19.04 3.87 -8.69
N GLY A 118 19.91 4.87 -8.69
CA GLY A 118 21.23 4.82 -9.34
C GLY A 118 21.20 4.88 -10.87
N ILE A 119 20.05 5.14 -11.51
CA ILE A 119 19.97 5.33 -12.96
C ILE A 119 20.26 6.80 -13.28
N VAL A 120 21.52 7.18 -13.25
CA VAL A 120 21.99 8.48 -13.78
C VAL A 120 22.44 8.29 -15.21
N LYS A 121 21.57 8.55 -16.19
CA LYS A 121 22.04 8.90 -17.54
C LYS A 121 22.26 10.41 -17.54
N TYR A 122 23.52 10.80 -17.65
CA TYR A 122 23.86 12.17 -18.04
C TYR A 122 23.31 12.38 -19.47
N LEU A 123 22.40 13.33 -19.61
CA LEU A 123 22.10 13.98 -20.87
C LEU A 123 22.96 15.22 -20.96
#